data_6a106e3679f4bde9e7cc4636b86f1be3
#
_entry.id   6a106e3679f4bde9e7cc4636b86f1be3
#
_cell.length_a   1.000
_cell.length_b   1.000
_cell.length_c   1.000
_cell.angle_alpha   90.00
_cell.angle_beta   90.00
_cell.angle_gamma   90.00
#
_symmetry.space_group_name_H-M   'P 1'
#
loop_
_entity.id
_entity.type
_entity.pdbx_description
1 polymer ?
#
loop_
_entity_poly.entity_id
_entity_poly.type
_entity_poly.pdbx_seq_one_letter_code
_entity_poly.pdbx_strand_id
1 'polypeptide(L)'
;MKRHRIGILLVICAAVFAAAIWGSINCGNRLAYAEAEEATHLRRLIYFHFALAQLAVAMAVVALYHRHRRWRKYYLLVSYNAKGLQLTPPGIRMPAGRVYRCHLGNLSTAELPPPDAPILVYPMFMLSGYSSGAKLETALAAAYNARHQQPDLYYQPVLGASPWLAKAAAAHIRPLLQADNGILVVAHGSGLAEPPPEPALFCRRLRELLPGIEICLGYFNQTPEAQECLCRMQARRVLVLPFLLTEGLHTGRDLPTAADAARHGKHLLRLPIIAQLLSTPPTHHA
;
A
#
# COMPACT_ATOMS: atom_id res chain seq x y z
N MET A 1 8.49 8.38 -15.77
CA MET A 1 8.94 8.11 -17.14
C MET A 1 7.91 7.38 -18.04
N LYS A 2 7.19 6.31 -17.62
CA LYS A 2 6.27 5.55 -18.51
C LYS A 2 5.00 6.29 -18.96
N ARG A 3 4.49 7.30 -18.19
CA ARG A 3 3.30 8.10 -18.55
C ARG A 3 3.50 8.96 -19.81
N HIS A 4 4.66 9.56 -19.95
CA HIS A 4 4.98 10.41 -21.11
C HIS A 4 5.02 9.61 -22.43
N ARG A 5 5.49 8.35 -22.40
CA ARG A 5 5.60 7.52 -23.62
C ARG A 5 4.25 7.22 -24.27
N ILE A 6 3.20 6.92 -23.49
CA ILE A 6 1.85 6.66 -24.04
C ILE A 6 1.22 7.96 -24.55
N GLY A 7 1.41 9.08 -23.85
CA GLY A 7 0.97 10.39 -24.35
C GLY A 7 1.61 10.76 -25.68
N ILE A 8 2.92 10.55 -25.80
CA ILE A 8 3.65 10.78 -27.06
C ILE A 8 3.12 9.87 -28.17
N LEU A 9 2.90 8.58 -27.89
CA LEU A 9 2.36 7.65 -28.89
C LEU A 9 0.99 8.09 -29.40
N LEU A 10 0.09 8.54 -28.53
CA LEU A 10 -1.24 9.04 -28.92
C LEU A 10 -1.15 10.31 -29.78
N VAL A 11 -0.21 11.21 -29.47
CA VAL A 11 0.02 12.41 -30.30
C VAL A 11 0.55 12.02 -31.67
N ILE A 12 1.49 11.05 -31.75
CA ILE A 12 2.01 10.54 -33.03
C ILE A 12 0.87 9.89 -33.84
N CYS A 13 0.04 9.04 -33.24
CA CYS A 13 -1.09 8.42 -33.91
C CYS A 13 -2.08 9.45 -34.46
N ALA A 14 -2.38 10.52 -33.70
CA ALA A 14 -3.24 11.62 -34.13
C ALA A 14 -2.63 12.39 -35.32
N ALA A 15 -1.33 12.66 -35.28
CA ALA A 15 -0.63 13.35 -36.37
C ALA A 15 -0.60 12.50 -37.65
N VAL A 16 -0.31 11.19 -37.55
CA VAL A 16 -0.33 10.26 -38.68
C VAL A 16 -1.73 10.17 -39.28
N PHE A 17 -2.77 10.08 -38.43
CA PHE A 17 -4.16 10.04 -38.88
C PHE A 17 -4.54 11.30 -39.65
N ALA A 18 -4.22 12.47 -39.10
CA ALA A 18 -4.50 13.76 -39.75
C ALA A 18 -3.77 13.92 -41.09
N ALA A 19 -2.48 13.53 -41.15
CA ALA A 19 -1.69 13.56 -42.37
C ALA A 19 -2.24 12.59 -43.44
N ALA A 20 -2.69 11.39 -43.03
CA ALA A 20 -3.28 10.41 -43.93
C ALA A 20 -4.62 10.90 -44.50
N ILE A 21 -5.47 11.51 -43.69
CA ILE A 21 -6.73 12.12 -44.19
C ILE A 21 -6.45 13.26 -45.15
N TRP A 22 -5.54 14.17 -44.79
CA TRP A 22 -5.18 15.31 -45.64
C TRP A 22 -4.61 14.83 -47.02
N GLY A 23 -3.74 13.80 -46.97
CA GLY A 23 -3.20 13.17 -48.15
C GLY A 23 -4.31 12.55 -49.07
N SER A 24 -5.28 11.86 -48.45
CA SER A 24 -6.42 11.29 -49.16
C SER A 24 -7.28 12.34 -49.83
N ILE A 25 -7.57 13.44 -49.14
CA ILE A 25 -8.35 14.59 -49.68
C ILE A 25 -7.60 15.21 -50.86
N ASN A 26 -6.29 15.46 -50.68
CA ASN A 26 -5.49 16.11 -51.73
C ASN A 26 -5.40 15.24 -52.99
N CYS A 27 -5.17 13.90 -52.82
CA CYS A 27 -5.20 12.94 -53.94
C CYS A 27 -6.59 12.87 -54.57
N GLY A 28 -7.68 12.90 -53.78
CA GLY A 28 -9.05 12.89 -54.25
C GLY A 28 -9.40 14.12 -55.12
N ASN A 29 -8.96 15.30 -54.68
CA ASN A 29 -9.15 16.54 -55.45
C ASN A 29 -8.41 16.49 -56.81
N ARG A 30 -7.22 15.94 -56.88
CA ARG A 30 -6.46 15.75 -58.12
C ARG A 30 -7.05 14.68 -59.04
N LEU A 31 -7.64 13.63 -58.44
CA LEU A 31 -8.23 12.54 -59.20
C LEU A 31 -9.36 13.00 -60.15
N ALA A 32 -10.07 14.08 -59.81
CA ALA A 32 -11.17 14.63 -60.61
C ALA A 32 -10.71 15.18 -61.97
N TYR A 33 -9.41 15.46 -62.12
CA TYR A 33 -8.85 16.12 -63.33
C TYR A 33 -7.72 15.29 -63.95
N ALA A 34 -7.46 14.09 -63.47
CA ALA A 34 -6.33 13.27 -63.87
C ALA A 34 -6.63 12.41 -65.11
N GLU A 35 -5.62 12.25 -65.99
CA GLU A 35 -5.64 11.25 -67.06
C GLU A 35 -5.62 9.81 -66.53
N ALA A 36 -5.93 8.80 -67.38
CA ALA A 36 -6.19 7.44 -66.93
C ALA A 36 -5.02 6.78 -66.17
N GLU A 37 -3.79 7.04 -66.53
CA GLU A 37 -2.60 6.52 -65.85
C GLU A 37 -2.37 7.20 -64.52
N GLU A 38 -2.44 8.51 -64.48
CA GLU A 38 -2.33 9.29 -63.23
C GLU A 38 -3.47 8.97 -62.27
N ALA A 39 -4.71 8.78 -62.77
CA ALA A 39 -5.86 8.37 -61.98
C ALA A 39 -5.63 7.04 -61.25
N THR A 40 -4.98 6.07 -61.90
CA THR A 40 -4.65 4.77 -61.28
C THR A 40 -3.64 4.94 -60.13
N HIS A 41 -2.64 5.78 -60.34
CA HIS A 41 -1.64 6.06 -59.29
C HIS A 41 -2.27 6.80 -58.08
N LEU A 42 -3.08 7.80 -58.32
CA LEU A 42 -3.78 8.54 -57.27
C LEU A 42 -4.75 7.68 -56.46
N ARG A 43 -5.47 6.72 -57.11
CA ARG A 43 -6.31 5.74 -56.41
C ARG A 43 -5.49 4.90 -55.43
N ARG A 44 -4.31 4.39 -55.88
CA ARG A 44 -3.41 3.61 -55.00
C ARG A 44 -2.94 4.45 -53.79
N LEU A 45 -2.63 5.72 -53.98
CA LEU A 45 -2.24 6.63 -52.89
C LEU A 45 -3.40 6.86 -51.92
N ILE A 46 -4.64 7.02 -52.39
CA ILE A 46 -5.82 7.13 -51.52
C ILE A 46 -5.98 5.89 -50.66
N TYR A 47 -5.90 4.68 -51.25
CA TYR A 47 -5.98 3.45 -50.46
C TYR A 47 -4.84 3.31 -49.46
N PHE A 48 -3.63 3.71 -49.82
CA PHE A 48 -2.49 3.71 -48.91
C PHE A 48 -2.71 4.65 -47.71
N HIS A 49 -3.16 5.90 -47.94
CA HIS A 49 -3.46 6.83 -46.87
C HIS A 49 -4.61 6.35 -45.98
N PHE A 50 -5.63 5.71 -46.60
CA PHE A 50 -6.73 5.15 -45.84
C PHE A 50 -6.26 3.99 -44.94
N ALA A 51 -5.40 3.11 -45.43
CA ALA A 51 -4.80 2.04 -44.62
C ALA A 51 -3.94 2.59 -43.46
N LEU A 52 -3.15 3.66 -43.71
CA LEU A 52 -2.39 4.33 -42.65
C LEU A 52 -3.28 4.95 -41.56
N ALA A 53 -4.39 5.54 -41.99
CA ALA A 53 -5.35 6.11 -41.04
C ALA A 53 -5.97 5.02 -40.14
N GLN A 54 -6.36 3.89 -40.71
CA GLN A 54 -6.89 2.74 -39.96
C GLN A 54 -5.84 2.17 -38.98
N LEU A 55 -4.59 2.03 -39.41
CA LEU A 55 -3.51 1.56 -38.56
C LEU A 55 -3.26 2.52 -37.39
N ALA A 56 -3.29 3.84 -37.63
CA ALA A 56 -3.13 4.83 -36.59
C ALA A 56 -4.26 4.77 -35.55
N VAL A 57 -5.51 4.56 -35.97
CA VAL A 57 -6.65 4.36 -35.09
C VAL A 57 -6.50 3.09 -34.27
N ALA A 58 -6.13 1.97 -34.90
CA ALA A 58 -5.91 0.72 -34.20
C ALA A 58 -4.82 0.84 -33.11
N MET A 59 -3.70 1.47 -33.44
CA MET A 59 -2.62 1.73 -32.48
C MET A 59 -3.08 2.64 -31.34
N ALA A 60 -3.87 3.67 -31.61
CA ALA A 60 -4.41 4.56 -30.58
C ALA A 60 -5.37 3.82 -29.63
N VAL A 61 -6.25 2.95 -30.18
CA VAL A 61 -7.16 2.11 -29.38
C VAL A 61 -6.36 1.15 -28.49
N VAL A 62 -5.35 0.48 -29.00
CA VAL A 62 -4.47 -0.39 -28.22
C VAL A 62 -3.74 0.38 -27.12
N ALA A 63 -3.21 1.58 -27.44
CA ALA A 63 -2.54 2.42 -26.47
C ALA A 63 -3.50 2.90 -25.35
N LEU A 64 -4.74 3.29 -25.71
CA LEU A 64 -5.78 3.67 -24.76
C LEU A 64 -6.23 2.49 -23.91
N TYR A 65 -6.38 1.29 -24.49
CA TYR A 65 -6.71 0.07 -23.77
C TYR A 65 -5.64 -0.25 -22.73
N HIS A 66 -4.36 -0.25 -23.10
CA HIS A 66 -3.26 -0.47 -22.18
C HIS A 66 -3.16 0.61 -21.11
N ARG A 67 -3.42 1.87 -21.48
CA ARG A 67 -3.51 2.98 -20.51
C ARG A 67 -4.65 2.73 -19.52
N HIS A 68 -5.84 2.39 -20.00
CA HIS A 68 -7.01 2.14 -19.15
C HIS A 68 -6.77 0.95 -18.22
N ARG A 69 -6.25 -0.17 -18.73
CA ARG A 69 -5.90 -1.36 -17.94
C ARG A 69 -4.88 -1.04 -16.84
N ARG A 70 -3.88 -0.20 -17.11
CA ARG A 70 -2.89 0.24 -16.11
C ARG A 70 -3.46 1.18 -15.05
N TRP A 71 -4.58 1.84 -15.31
CA TRP A 71 -5.26 2.69 -14.33
C TRP A 71 -6.24 1.90 -13.46
N ARG A 72 -6.72 0.77 -13.93
CA ARG A 72 -7.48 -0.17 -13.11
C ARG A 72 -6.50 -0.92 -12.23
N LYS A 73 -6.64 -0.76 -10.93
CA LYS A 73 -5.92 -1.52 -9.92
C LYS A 73 -6.94 -1.96 -8.90
N TYR A 74 -6.80 -3.18 -8.42
CA TYR A 74 -7.50 -3.66 -7.25
C TYR A 74 -6.59 -3.57 -6.04
N TYR A 75 -7.19 -3.46 -4.90
CA TYR A 75 -6.53 -3.39 -3.60
C TYR A 75 -7.02 -4.55 -2.77
N LEU A 76 -6.14 -5.47 -2.43
CA LEU A 76 -6.46 -6.63 -1.61
C LEU A 76 -5.77 -6.47 -0.25
N LEU A 77 -6.57 -6.21 0.78
CA LEU A 77 -6.09 -6.09 2.16
C LEU A 77 -6.23 -7.47 2.82
N VAL A 78 -5.11 -8.03 3.26
CA VAL A 78 -5.07 -9.35 3.88
C VAL A 78 -4.54 -9.25 5.30
N SER A 79 -5.37 -9.63 6.29
CA SER A 79 -5.00 -9.67 7.69
C SER A 79 -4.79 -11.12 8.17
N TYR A 80 -4.26 -11.27 9.39
CA TYR A 80 -4.14 -12.58 10.02
C TYR A 80 -5.53 -13.14 10.40
N ASN A 81 -6.40 -12.27 10.92
CA ASN A 81 -7.75 -12.62 11.36
C ASN A 81 -8.76 -11.52 11.00
N ALA A 82 -10.04 -11.77 11.24
CA ALA A 82 -11.13 -10.85 10.89
C ALA A 82 -11.04 -9.47 11.57
N LYS A 83 -10.45 -9.37 12.76
CA LYS A 83 -10.34 -8.10 13.51
C LYS A 83 -9.46 -7.06 12.79
N GLY A 84 -8.47 -7.52 12.02
CA GLY A 84 -7.59 -6.62 11.24
C GLY A 84 -8.21 -6.07 9.96
N LEU A 85 -9.38 -6.54 9.55
CA LEU A 85 -10.00 -6.18 8.26
C LEU A 85 -10.60 -4.78 8.21
N GLN A 86 -10.89 -4.17 9.35
CA GLN A 86 -11.54 -2.85 9.41
C GLN A 86 -10.56 -1.71 9.12
N LEU A 87 -9.27 -1.97 9.21
CA LEU A 87 -8.24 -0.98 9.01
C LEU A 87 -8.00 -0.69 7.52
N THR A 88 -7.76 0.56 7.22
CA THR A 88 -7.27 1.00 5.90
C THR A 88 -5.83 1.50 6.06
N PRO A 89 -4.90 1.07 5.20
CA PRO A 89 -3.54 1.58 5.26
C PRO A 89 -3.54 3.11 5.19
N PRO A 90 -2.95 3.79 6.18
CA PRO A 90 -2.97 5.25 6.23
C PRO A 90 -2.16 5.84 5.06
N GLY A 91 -2.62 6.99 4.54
CA GLY A 91 -1.96 7.70 3.45
C GLY A 91 -2.21 7.11 2.05
N ILE A 92 -3.05 6.09 1.91
CA ILE A 92 -3.40 5.48 0.63
C ILE A 92 -4.87 5.73 0.33
N ARG A 93 -5.13 6.48 -0.75
CA ARG A 93 -6.49 6.66 -1.25
C ARG A 93 -6.89 5.46 -2.11
N MET A 94 -7.81 4.66 -1.61
CA MET A 94 -8.34 3.48 -2.30
C MET A 94 -9.75 3.80 -2.82
N PRO A 95 -10.01 3.68 -4.13
CA PRO A 95 -11.33 3.92 -4.70
C PRO A 95 -12.35 2.89 -4.19
N ALA A 96 -13.54 3.35 -3.83
CA ALA A 96 -14.65 2.46 -3.49
C ALA A 96 -14.95 1.48 -4.65
N GLY A 97 -15.36 0.26 -4.31
CA GLY A 97 -15.64 -0.81 -5.29
C GLY A 97 -14.41 -1.49 -5.89
N ARG A 98 -13.20 -1.15 -5.42
CA ARG A 98 -11.95 -1.83 -5.83
C ARG A 98 -11.12 -2.32 -4.65
N VAL A 99 -11.68 -2.30 -3.47
CA VAL A 99 -11.03 -2.73 -2.23
C VAL A 99 -11.67 -4.02 -1.77
N TYR A 100 -10.87 -5.07 -1.74
CA TYR A 100 -11.24 -6.38 -1.26
C TYR A 100 -10.56 -6.64 0.07
N ARG A 101 -11.23 -7.33 0.97
CA ARG A 101 -10.76 -7.58 2.33
C ARG A 101 -10.94 -9.05 2.68
N CYS A 102 -9.86 -9.70 3.10
CA CYS A 102 -9.90 -11.07 3.54
C CYS A 102 -8.88 -11.31 4.66
N HIS A 103 -8.95 -12.44 5.31
CA HIS A 103 -7.92 -12.89 6.26
C HIS A 103 -7.42 -14.28 5.90
N LEU A 104 -6.27 -14.66 6.42
CA LEU A 104 -5.62 -15.93 6.06
C LEU A 104 -6.52 -17.16 6.24
N GLY A 105 -7.45 -17.13 7.19
CA GLY A 105 -8.36 -18.24 7.47
C GLY A 105 -9.57 -18.35 6.56
N ASN A 106 -9.88 -17.33 5.71
CA ASN A 106 -11.07 -17.34 4.83
C ASN A 106 -10.76 -17.11 3.35
N LEU A 107 -9.51 -17.17 2.93
CA LEU A 107 -9.12 -16.89 1.53
C LEU A 107 -9.83 -17.78 0.50
N SER A 108 -10.15 -19.01 0.85
CA SER A 108 -10.87 -19.93 -0.03
C SER A 108 -12.31 -19.50 -0.31
N THR A 109 -12.98 -18.90 0.67
CA THR A 109 -14.39 -18.46 0.61
C THR A 109 -14.57 -16.97 0.40
N ALA A 110 -13.52 -16.17 0.60
CA ALA A 110 -13.56 -14.73 0.45
C ALA A 110 -13.81 -14.29 -0.99
N GLU A 111 -14.46 -13.15 -1.16
CA GLU A 111 -14.48 -12.47 -2.44
C GLU A 111 -13.09 -11.91 -2.74
N LEU A 112 -12.47 -12.38 -3.82
CA LEU A 112 -11.16 -11.92 -4.27
C LEU A 112 -11.31 -11.01 -5.49
N PRO A 113 -10.36 -10.07 -5.70
CA PRO A 113 -10.34 -9.25 -6.91
C PRO A 113 -10.29 -10.12 -8.17
N PRO A 114 -10.99 -9.75 -9.26
CA PRO A 114 -10.84 -10.43 -10.53
C PRO A 114 -9.43 -10.23 -11.11
N PRO A 115 -8.91 -11.19 -11.91
CA PRO A 115 -7.53 -11.17 -12.42
C PRO A 115 -7.34 -10.29 -13.67
N ASP A 116 -8.35 -9.50 -14.05
CA ASP A 116 -8.35 -8.67 -15.26
C ASP A 116 -7.49 -7.41 -15.17
N ALA A 117 -6.99 -7.09 -13.97
CA ALA A 117 -6.12 -5.95 -13.70
C ALA A 117 -5.11 -6.25 -12.57
N PRO A 118 -4.01 -5.47 -12.47
CA PRO A 118 -3.04 -5.60 -11.39
C PRO A 118 -3.67 -5.50 -10.01
N ILE A 119 -3.31 -6.41 -9.12
CA ILE A 119 -3.79 -6.48 -7.73
C ILE A 119 -2.66 -6.06 -6.79
N LEU A 120 -2.85 -4.97 -6.07
CA LEU A 120 -1.93 -4.54 -5.02
C LEU A 120 -2.33 -5.24 -3.72
N VAL A 121 -1.52 -6.18 -3.28
CA VAL A 121 -1.72 -6.92 -2.02
C VAL A 121 -1.10 -6.13 -0.88
N TYR A 122 -1.92 -5.73 0.08
CA TYR A 122 -1.49 -5.05 1.31
C TYR A 122 -1.55 -6.02 2.48
N PRO A 123 -0.40 -6.55 2.92
CA PRO A 123 -0.33 -7.37 4.11
C PRO A 123 -0.60 -6.51 5.35
N MET A 124 -1.77 -6.67 5.95
CA MET A 124 -2.20 -5.97 7.15
C MET A 124 -1.59 -6.67 8.38
N PHE A 125 -0.27 -6.65 8.47
CA PHE A 125 0.54 -7.24 9.55
C PHE A 125 1.47 -6.17 10.13
N MET A 126 1.74 -6.25 11.41
CA MET A 126 2.69 -5.34 12.06
C MET A 126 4.15 -5.71 11.79
N LEU A 127 4.41 -6.98 11.55
CA LEU A 127 5.76 -7.54 11.37
C LEU A 127 5.87 -8.31 10.06
N SER A 128 7.01 -8.19 9.40
CA SER A 128 7.40 -9.12 8.35
C SER A 128 7.77 -10.48 8.94
N GLY A 129 7.56 -11.53 8.18
CA GLY A 129 7.86 -12.89 8.59
C GLY A 129 7.08 -13.94 7.80
N TYR A 130 7.08 -15.17 8.30
CA TYR A 130 6.45 -16.30 7.61
C TYR A 130 4.97 -16.06 7.26
N SER A 131 4.18 -15.54 8.20
CA SER A 131 2.74 -15.32 7.98
C SER A 131 2.42 -14.21 6.99
N SER A 132 3.22 -13.15 6.93
CA SER A 132 3.04 -12.02 6.02
C SER A 132 3.76 -12.19 4.68
N GLY A 133 4.66 -13.16 4.57
CA GLY A 133 5.38 -13.55 3.36
C GLY A 133 4.91 -14.90 2.80
N ALA A 134 5.74 -15.93 2.92
CA ALA A 134 5.55 -17.23 2.26
C ALA A 134 4.17 -17.87 2.52
N LYS A 135 3.63 -17.79 3.73
CA LYS A 135 2.29 -18.33 4.04
C LYS A 135 1.20 -17.56 3.30
N LEU A 136 1.29 -16.23 3.26
CA LEU A 136 0.34 -15.39 2.53
C LEU A 136 0.39 -15.64 1.03
N GLU A 137 1.58 -15.70 0.46
CA GLU A 137 1.80 -15.97 -0.97
C GLU A 137 1.24 -17.32 -1.37
N THR A 138 1.57 -18.38 -0.62
CA THR A 138 1.07 -19.75 -0.85
C THR A 138 -0.45 -19.81 -0.75
N ALA A 139 -1.02 -19.16 0.27
CA ALA A 139 -2.47 -19.19 0.49
C ALA A 139 -3.24 -18.42 -0.60
N LEU A 140 -2.73 -17.28 -1.08
CA LEU A 140 -3.31 -16.55 -2.21
C LEU A 140 -3.18 -17.33 -3.52
N ALA A 141 -2.02 -17.92 -3.79
CA ALA A 141 -1.83 -18.76 -4.98
C ALA A 141 -2.80 -19.94 -4.98
N ALA A 142 -2.98 -20.64 -3.86
CA ALA A 142 -3.95 -21.73 -3.73
C ALA A 142 -5.39 -21.25 -3.95
N ALA A 143 -5.77 -20.09 -3.39
CA ALA A 143 -7.12 -19.54 -3.52
C ALA A 143 -7.46 -19.12 -4.97
N TYR A 144 -6.51 -18.60 -5.72
CA TYR A 144 -6.69 -18.27 -7.14
C TYR A 144 -6.63 -19.49 -8.04
N ASN A 145 -5.72 -20.44 -7.78
CA ASN A 145 -5.64 -21.71 -8.53
C ASN A 145 -6.93 -22.53 -8.41
N ALA A 146 -7.56 -22.57 -7.24
CA ALA A 146 -8.85 -23.23 -7.05
C ALA A 146 -9.99 -22.61 -7.88
N ARG A 147 -9.81 -21.39 -8.37
CA ARG A 147 -10.72 -20.68 -9.28
C ARG A 147 -10.27 -20.69 -10.73
N HIS A 148 -9.23 -21.46 -11.06
CA HIS A 148 -8.60 -21.47 -12.38
C HIS A 148 -8.19 -20.07 -12.88
N GLN A 149 -7.71 -19.21 -11.98
CA GLN A 149 -7.33 -17.82 -12.23
C GLN A 149 -5.83 -17.63 -12.01
N GLN A 150 -5.21 -16.78 -12.81
CA GLN A 150 -3.82 -16.36 -12.69
C GLN A 150 -3.75 -14.82 -12.54
N PRO A 151 -3.78 -14.29 -11.34
CA PRO A 151 -3.73 -12.86 -11.08
C PRO A 151 -2.32 -12.30 -11.19
N ASP A 152 -2.22 -11.02 -11.51
CA ASP A 152 -0.97 -10.26 -11.46
C ASP A 152 -0.85 -9.59 -10.08
N LEU A 153 -0.20 -10.26 -9.11
CA LEU A 153 -0.10 -9.86 -7.72
C LEU A 153 1.16 -9.02 -7.44
N TYR A 154 0.99 -7.86 -6.82
CA TYR A 154 2.07 -6.97 -6.38
C TYR A 154 2.00 -6.78 -4.87
N TYR A 155 2.86 -7.46 -4.15
CA TYR A 155 2.93 -7.38 -2.70
C TYR A 155 3.53 -6.05 -2.25
N GLN A 156 2.84 -5.40 -1.34
CA GLN A 156 3.28 -4.18 -0.69
C GLN A 156 3.95 -4.52 0.65
N PRO A 157 4.82 -3.64 1.19
CA PRO A 157 5.36 -3.83 2.53
C PRO A 157 4.24 -4.00 3.57
N VAL A 158 4.53 -4.73 4.64
CA VAL A 158 3.61 -4.91 5.77
C VAL A 158 3.21 -3.55 6.37
N LEU A 159 2.04 -3.49 7.00
CA LEU A 159 1.53 -2.26 7.62
C LEU A 159 2.53 -1.65 8.61
N GLY A 160 3.20 -2.49 9.41
CA GLY A 160 4.20 -2.04 10.39
C GLY A 160 5.38 -1.27 9.80
N ALA A 161 5.73 -1.50 8.54
CA ALA A 161 6.76 -0.75 7.82
C ALA A 161 6.30 0.65 7.35
N SER A 162 5.01 0.97 7.44
CA SER A 162 4.45 2.23 6.94
C SER A 162 4.98 3.45 7.71
N PRO A 163 5.51 4.48 7.02
CA PRO A 163 5.93 5.70 7.68
C PRO A 163 4.77 6.50 8.31
N TRP A 164 3.55 6.27 7.85
CA TRP A 164 2.35 6.93 8.37
C TRP A 164 1.98 6.48 9.78
N LEU A 165 2.39 5.26 10.19
CA LEU A 165 2.16 4.79 11.56
C LEU A 165 2.85 5.68 12.59
N ALA A 166 4.13 6.00 12.37
CA ALA A 166 4.87 6.88 13.28
C ALA A 166 4.27 8.29 13.31
N LYS A 167 3.83 8.83 12.16
CA LYS A 167 3.17 10.14 12.10
C LYS A 167 1.85 10.15 12.87
N ALA A 168 1.01 9.13 12.68
CA ALA A 168 -0.25 9.01 13.39
C ALA A 168 -0.02 8.86 14.91
N ALA A 169 0.90 7.99 15.31
CA ALA A 169 1.26 7.81 16.72
C ALA A 169 1.78 9.12 17.35
N ALA A 170 2.71 9.82 16.67
CA ALA A 170 3.25 11.08 17.15
C ALA A 170 2.16 12.15 17.32
N ALA A 171 1.19 12.23 16.40
CA ALA A 171 0.08 13.17 16.51
C ALA A 171 -0.80 12.93 17.76
N HIS A 172 -1.05 11.64 18.10
CA HIS A 172 -1.82 11.28 19.29
C HIS A 172 -1.03 11.43 20.58
N ILE A 173 0.28 11.17 20.54
CA ILE A 173 1.13 11.18 21.73
C ILE A 173 1.49 12.62 22.14
N ARG A 174 1.74 13.50 21.16
CA ARG A 174 2.23 14.87 21.41
C ARG A 174 1.40 15.66 22.43
N PRO A 175 0.05 15.64 22.42
CA PRO A 175 -0.75 16.33 23.43
C PRO A 175 -0.64 15.75 24.84
N LEU A 176 -0.15 14.51 24.97
CA LEU A 176 -0.02 13.80 26.26
C LEU A 176 1.36 13.98 26.88
N LEU A 177 2.33 14.54 26.12
CA LEU A 177 3.71 14.69 26.57
C LEU A 177 3.84 15.80 27.61
N GLN A 178 4.62 15.49 28.64
CA GLN A 178 5.08 16.41 29.70
C GLN A 178 6.61 16.27 29.81
N ALA A 179 7.25 17.15 30.59
CA ALA A 179 8.71 17.25 30.63
C ALA A 179 9.44 15.93 30.95
N ASP A 180 8.88 15.10 31.84
CA ASP A 180 9.54 13.83 32.26
C ASP A 180 8.97 12.58 31.59
N ASN A 181 8.39 12.73 30.42
CA ASN A 181 7.80 11.57 29.72
C ASN A 181 8.83 10.80 28.89
N GLY A 182 8.70 9.48 28.91
CA GLY A 182 9.31 8.55 27.96
C GLY A 182 8.24 7.70 27.28
N ILE A 183 8.60 7.07 26.19
CA ILE A 183 7.74 6.17 25.42
C ILE A 183 8.38 4.80 25.39
N LEU A 184 7.67 3.79 25.89
CA LEU A 184 8.03 2.40 25.74
C LEU A 184 7.18 1.79 24.63
N VAL A 185 7.78 1.54 23.47
CA VAL A 185 7.15 0.80 22.38
C VAL A 185 7.28 -0.68 22.67
N VAL A 186 6.16 -1.41 22.68
CA VAL A 186 6.17 -2.85 22.96
C VAL A 186 5.65 -3.61 21.75
N ALA A 187 6.50 -4.45 21.18
CA ALA A 187 6.19 -5.29 20.02
C ALA A 187 6.12 -6.78 20.41
N HIS A 188 5.52 -7.59 19.54
CA HIS A 188 5.36 -9.01 19.82
C HIS A 188 6.70 -9.77 19.83
N GLY A 189 7.61 -9.42 18.94
CA GLY A 189 8.77 -10.26 18.60
C GLY A 189 8.39 -11.33 17.59
N SER A 190 9.38 -12.10 17.14
CA SER A 190 9.18 -13.11 16.09
C SER A 190 9.59 -14.52 16.47
N GLY A 191 10.26 -14.71 17.61
CA GLY A 191 10.89 -15.97 17.97
C GLY A 191 12.10 -16.35 17.09
N LEU A 192 12.49 -15.50 16.14
CA LEU A 192 13.70 -15.64 15.32
C LEU A 192 14.90 -15.07 16.07
N ALA A 193 16.11 -15.47 15.64
CA ALA A 193 17.36 -14.96 16.24
C ALA A 193 17.44 -13.42 16.17
N GLU A 194 17.01 -12.84 15.04
CA GLU A 194 16.93 -11.40 14.84
C GLU A 194 15.48 -10.93 14.86
N PRO A 195 15.18 -9.80 15.56
CA PRO A 195 13.85 -9.23 15.57
C PRO A 195 13.51 -8.64 14.19
N PRO A 196 12.23 -8.66 13.78
CA PRO A 196 11.79 -7.98 12.57
C PRO A 196 12.14 -6.48 12.61
N PRO A 197 12.48 -5.86 11.48
CA PRO A 197 12.99 -4.49 11.44
C PRO A 197 11.92 -3.41 11.70
N GLU A 198 10.63 -3.74 11.56
CA GLU A 198 9.54 -2.76 11.59
C GLU A 198 9.44 -1.99 12.92
N PRO A 199 9.51 -2.64 14.11
CA PRO A 199 9.44 -1.90 15.38
C PRO A 199 10.62 -0.93 15.55
N ALA A 200 11.84 -1.36 15.19
CA ALA A 200 13.02 -0.51 15.27
C ALA A 200 12.93 0.68 14.30
N LEU A 201 12.45 0.45 13.08
CA LEU A 201 12.20 1.48 12.08
C LEU A 201 11.13 2.47 12.54
N PHE A 202 10.06 1.98 13.16
CA PHE A 202 9.02 2.81 13.75
C PHE A 202 9.57 3.69 14.87
N CYS A 203 10.33 3.13 15.82
CA CYS A 203 10.94 3.88 16.90
C CYS A 203 11.92 4.96 16.39
N ARG A 204 12.72 4.66 15.36
CA ARG A 204 13.60 5.64 14.72
C ARG A 204 12.80 6.83 14.19
N ARG A 205 11.75 6.58 13.42
CA ARG A 205 10.86 7.63 12.89
C ARG A 205 10.15 8.40 13.99
N LEU A 206 9.77 7.72 15.06
CA LEU A 206 9.11 8.38 16.19
C LEU A 206 10.07 9.33 16.91
N ARG A 207 11.37 8.97 17.06
CA ARG A 207 12.41 9.87 17.61
C ARG A 207 12.61 11.12 16.75
N GLU A 208 12.56 11.00 15.44
CA GLU A 208 12.62 12.14 14.51
C GLU A 208 11.41 13.09 14.68
N LEU A 209 10.22 12.54 14.98
CA LEU A 209 8.97 13.29 15.13
C LEU A 209 8.79 13.88 16.54
N LEU A 210 9.42 13.29 17.55
CA LEU A 210 9.33 13.66 18.97
C LEU A 210 10.75 13.86 19.55
N PRO A 211 11.48 14.87 19.09
CA PRO A 211 12.85 15.10 19.55
C PRO A 211 12.89 15.39 21.06
N GLY A 212 13.92 14.90 21.73
CA GLY A 212 14.11 15.07 23.18
C GLY A 212 13.32 14.11 24.05
N ILE A 213 12.46 13.27 23.50
CA ILE A 213 11.71 12.24 24.25
C ILE A 213 12.51 10.94 24.25
N GLU A 214 12.67 10.36 25.45
CA GLU A 214 13.26 9.02 25.59
C GLU A 214 12.32 7.98 24.98
N ILE A 215 12.79 7.22 23.97
CA ILE A 215 12.00 6.17 23.30
C ILE A 215 12.77 4.86 23.38
N CYS A 216 12.19 3.88 24.10
CA CYS A 216 12.71 2.53 24.22
C CYS A 216 11.83 1.53 23.45
N LEU A 217 12.45 0.49 22.91
CA LEU A 217 11.77 -0.63 22.25
C LEU A 217 11.98 -1.89 23.05
N GLY A 218 10.90 -2.52 23.47
CA GLY A 218 10.91 -3.83 24.11
C GLY A 218 9.96 -4.80 23.43
N TYR A 219 10.15 -6.09 23.71
CA TYR A 219 9.36 -7.18 23.13
C TYR A 219 8.70 -8.00 24.22
N PHE A 220 7.65 -8.78 23.86
CA PHE A 220 7.01 -9.73 24.76
C PHE A 220 7.85 -11.01 24.94
N ASN A 221 8.44 -11.52 23.87
CA ASN A 221 9.07 -12.81 23.82
C ASN A 221 10.44 -12.79 23.11
N GLN A 222 11.12 -11.65 23.15
CA GLN A 222 12.43 -11.45 22.53
C GLN A 222 13.21 -10.38 23.29
N THR A 223 14.54 -10.44 23.26
CA THR A 223 15.42 -9.43 23.86
C THR A 223 15.53 -8.18 22.99
N PRO A 224 15.52 -6.95 23.58
CA PRO A 224 15.28 -6.71 25.00
C PRO A 224 13.80 -6.87 25.39
N GLU A 225 13.53 -7.45 26.55
CA GLU A 225 12.17 -7.58 27.05
C GLU A 225 11.59 -6.21 27.45
N ALA A 226 10.27 -6.05 27.29
CA ALA A 226 9.59 -4.81 27.62
C ALA A 226 9.79 -4.38 29.07
N GLN A 227 9.80 -5.33 30.00
CA GLN A 227 10.04 -5.11 31.42
C GLN A 227 11.46 -4.59 31.69
N GLU A 228 12.45 -5.18 31.05
CA GLU A 228 13.84 -4.78 31.15
C GLU A 228 14.04 -3.34 30.61
N CYS A 229 13.41 -3.04 29.48
CA CYS A 229 13.40 -1.68 28.94
C CYS A 229 12.77 -0.67 29.91
N LEU A 230 11.62 -1.01 30.50
CA LEU A 230 10.95 -0.16 31.50
C LEU A 230 11.88 0.17 32.67
N CYS A 231 12.61 -0.83 33.20
CA CYS A 231 13.54 -0.64 34.29
C CYS A 231 14.67 0.34 33.95
N ARG A 232 15.21 0.26 32.74
CA ARG A 232 16.37 1.05 32.27
C ARG A 232 16.02 2.51 31.89
N MET A 233 14.75 2.79 31.56
CA MET A 233 14.35 4.14 31.19
C MET A 233 14.60 5.14 32.32
N GLN A 234 15.03 6.36 31.96
CA GLN A 234 15.26 7.46 32.91
C GLN A 234 13.96 8.21 33.22
N ALA A 235 13.04 8.25 32.28
CA ALA A 235 11.76 8.93 32.42
C ALA A 235 10.95 8.38 33.60
N ARG A 236 10.36 9.29 34.39
CA ARG A 236 9.47 8.93 35.51
C ARG A 236 8.05 8.58 35.05
N ARG A 237 7.59 9.22 33.98
CA ARG A 237 6.28 8.92 33.36
C ARG A 237 6.52 8.19 32.05
N VAL A 238 6.02 6.97 31.95
CA VAL A 238 6.22 6.12 30.78
C VAL A 238 4.89 5.88 30.08
N LEU A 239 4.81 6.33 28.83
CA LEU A 239 3.70 6.02 27.93
C LEU A 239 4.01 4.70 27.24
N VAL A 240 3.24 3.65 27.53
CA VAL A 240 3.38 2.35 26.88
C VAL A 240 2.56 2.33 25.61
N LEU A 241 3.23 2.20 24.46
CA LEU A 241 2.63 2.14 23.14
C LEU A 241 2.73 0.72 22.58
N PRO A 242 1.63 -0.05 22.57
CA PRO A 242 1.63 -1.37 21.98
C PRO A 242 1.73 -1.31 20.46
N PHE A 243 2.81 -1.83 19.89
CA PHE A 243 3.01 -1.95 18.44
C PHE A 243 2.30 -3.20 17.91
N LEU A 244 0.95 -3.17 18.01
CA LEU A 244 0.07 -4.30 17.72
C LEU A 244 -1.07 -3.87 16.80
N LEU A 245 -1.56 -4.82 15.99
CA LEU A 245 -2.69 -4.60 15.09
C LEU A 245 -4.04 -4.80 15.79
N THR A 246 -4.12 -5.79 16.66
CA THR A 246 -5.36 -6.17 17.34
C THR A 246 -5.11 -6.38 18.82
N GLU A 247 -6.12 -6.10 19.63
CA GLU A 247 -6.12 -6.51 21.02
C GLU A 247 -6.26 -8.04 21.11
N GLY A 248 -5.53 -8.63 22.03
CA GLY A 248 -5.53 -10.07 22.25
C GLY A 248 -4.98 -10.44 23.64
N LEU A 249 -4.65 -11.69 23.85
CA LEU A 249 -4.11 -12.19 25.13
C LEU A 249 -2.88 -11.39 25.59
N HIS A 250 -2.00 -11.05 24.65
CA HIS A 250 -0.76 -10.32 24.94
C HIS A 250 -1.01 -8.87 25.42
N THR A 251 -2.04 -8.21 24.95
CA THR A 251 -2.36 -6.85 25.41
C THR A 251 -2.90 -6.81 26.83
N GLY A 252 -3.45 -7.92 27.35
CA GLY A 252 -3.97 -8.00 28.70
C GLY A 252 -2.98 -8.47 29.75
N ARG A 253 -2.03 -9.36 29.38
CA ARG A 253 -1.15 -10.06 30.31
C ARG A 253 0.31 -9.66 30.25
N ASP A 254 0.80 -9.39 29.03
CA ASP A 254 2.25 -9.32 28.75
C ASP A 254 2.76 -7.86 28.67
N LEU A 255 1.87 -6.88 28.67
CA LEU A 255 2.28 -5.47 28.77
C LEU A 255 2.68 -5.14 30.20
N PRO A 256 3.73 -4.32 30.40
CA PRO A 256 4.07 -3.79 31.71
C PRO A 256 2.86 -3.14 32.39
N THR A 257 2.71 -3.42 33.67
CA THR A 257 1.59 -2.90 34.49
C THR A 257 1.99 -1.68 35.30
N ALA A 258 1.00 -0.96 35.83
CA ALA A 258 1.26 0.13 36.76
C ALA A 258 2.01 -0.34 38.01
N ALA A 259 1.78 -1.59 38.49
CA ALA A 259 2.50 -2.20 39.59
C ALA A 259 3.98 -2.43 39.24
N ASP A 260 4.27 -2.85 38.02
CA ASP A 260 5.66 -3.02 37.56
C ASP A 260 6.39 -1.68 37.51
N ALA A 261 5.73 -0.65 36.99
CA ALA A 261 6.29 0.71 36.94
C ALA A 261 6.55 1.27 38.34
N ALA A 262 5.61 1.08 39.29
CA ALA A 262 5.73 1.57 40.63
C ALA A 262 6.93 0.97 41.39
N ARG A 263 7.29 -0.31 41.15
CA ARG A 263 8.50 -0.94 41.70
C ARG A 263 9.80 -0.21 41.35
N HIS A 264 9.77 0.54 40.24
CA HIS A 264 10.91 1.33 39.74
C HIS A 264 10.71 2.83 39.91
N GLY A 265 9.75 3.26 40.74
CA GLY A 265 9.46 4.69 41.01
C GLY A 265 8.89 5.42 39.78
N LYS A 266 8.22 4.72 38.88
CA LYS A 266 7.67 5.23 37.61
C LYS A 266 6.15 5.25 37.64
N HIS A 267 5.58 6.17 36.84
CA HIS A 267 4.14 6.20 36.51
C HIS A 267 3.94 5.73 35.09
N LEU A 268 3.00 4.81 34.88
CA LEU A 268 2.72 4.24 33.59
C LEU A 268 1.36 4.70 33.09
N LEU A 269 1.33 5.17 31.82
CA LEU A 269 0.12 5.43 31.05
C LEU A 269 0.12 4.51 29.84
N ARG A 270 -0.83 3.62 29.77
CA ARG A 270 -1.01 2.76 28.60
C ARG A 270 -1.77 3.51 27.51
N LEU A 271 -1.20 3.55 26.33
CA LEU A 271 -1.84 4.08 25.11
C LEU A 271 -2.67 2.99 24.42
N PRO A 272 -3.66 3.38 23.59
CA PRO A 272 -4.33 2.45 22.70
C PRO A 272 -3.33 1.76 21.75
N ILE A 273 -3.68 0.57 21.26
CA ILE A 273 -2.87 -0.09 20.21
C ILE A 273 -2.82 0.78 18.96
N ILE A 274 -1.77 0.60 18.14
CA ILE A 274 -1.56 1.42 16.94
C ILE A 274 -2.77 1.41 16.01
N ALA A 275 -3.44 0.29 15.87
CA ALA A 275 -4.64 0.19 15.04
C ALA A 275 -5.77 1.14 15.48
N GLN A 276 -5.97 1.32 16.79
CA GLN A 276 -6.98 2.24 17.32
C GLN A 276 -6.57 3.70 17.10
N LEU A 277 -5.28 4.02 17.21
CA LEU A 277 -4.75 5.35 16.89
C LEU A 277 -4.97 5.74 15.41
N LEU A 278 -4.97 4.77 14.50
CA LEU A 278 -5.25 5.00 13.08
C LEU A 278 -6.74 5.25 12.78
N SER A 279 -7.62 4.71 13.61
CA SER A 279 -9.07 4.79 13.42
C SER A 279 -9.67 6.07 14.03
N THR A 280 -8.95 6.73 14.93
CA THR A 280 -9.41 7.94 15.61
C THR A 280 -8.75 9.16 14.93
N PRO A 281 -9.51 10.09 14.35
CA PRO A 281 -8.93 11.33 13.86
C PRO A 281 -8.28 12.06 15.07
N PRO A 282 -7.13 12.74 14.86
CA PRO A 282 -6.52 13.52 15.92
C PRO A 282 -7.57 14.53 16.41
N THR A 283 -7.91 14.45 17.69
CA THR A 283 -8.77 15.46 18.33
C THR A 283 -8.01 16.78 18.28
N HIS A 284 -8.44 17.67 17.40
CA HIS A 284 -8.04 19.06 17.45
C HIS A 284 -8.67 19.66 18.73
N HIS A 285 -7.95 19.59 19.83
CA HIS A 285 -8.21 20.50 20.93
C HIS A 285 -7.75 21.87 20.45
N ALA A 286 -8.75 22.71 20.12
CA ALA A 286 -8.60 24.12 19.83
C ALA A 286 -8.07 24.88 21.06
#